data_addec825cd03baa0e48ba305a4607149
#
_entry.id   addec825cd03baa0e48ba305a4607149
#
_cell.length_a   1.000
_cell.length_b   1.000
_cell.length_c   1.000
_cell.angle_alpha   90.00
_cell.angle_beta   90.00
_cell.angle_gamma   90.00
#
_symmetry.space_group_name_H-M   'P 1'
#
loop_
_entity.id
_entity.type
_entity.pdbx_description
1 polymer ?
#
loop_
_entity_poly.entity_id
_entity_poly.type
_entity_poly.pdbx_seq_one_letter_code
_entity_poly.pdbx_strand_id
1 'polypeptide(L)'
;YPGLGNNSLDLQTFFEDMNKADGNKKHLNFRFGNSRGTNEAGAVSVFLIGFRNPDLSLKTSWTDLGLNDELHEDPPAWWLLKKKKSIYATGGADARSVRSVMQFMMSPLHGPDHFNTTEKKFAELQAFMLSIQPPAYPFAINHSLAAQGKGLFENNCSKCHGTYGDKSSYPNKIIPLKVIGTDTKRFFGITKDFGRFYNSSWFSKEVEGWFSDDYKAR
;
A
#
# COMPACT_ATOMS: atom_id res chain seq x y z
N TYR A 1 5.51 -26.22 -5.73
CA TYR A 1 6.40 -25.04 -5.78
C TYR A 1 7.67 -25.35 -5.00
N PRO A 2 8.87 -25.29 -5.59
CA PRO A 2 10.13 -25.46 -4.87
C PRO A 2 10.34 -24.23 -4.00
N GLY A 3 10.35 -24.40 -2.68
CA GLY A 3 10.58 -23.32 -1.71
C GLY A 3 9.63 -23.30 -0.50
N LEU A 4 8.63 -24.15 -0.46
CA LEU A 4 7.91 -24.46 0.77
C LEU A 4 8.80 -25.43 1.56
N GLY A 5 9.67 -24.90 2.42
CA GLY A 5 10.37 -25.72 3.41
C GLY A 5 9.37 -26.51 4.26
N ASN A 6 9.82 -27.52 4.98
CA ASN A 6 9.03 -28.43 5.80
C ASN A 6 8.14 -27.80 6.91
N ASN A 7 7.96 -26.49 6.91
CA ASN A 7 6.94 -25.73 7.65
C ASN A 7 5.79 -25.37 6.71
N SER A 8 5.34 -26.32 5.90
CA SER A 8 4.10 -26.13 5.17
C SER A 8 2.97 -25.93 6.16
N LEU A 9 2.60 -24.66 6.38
CA LEU A 9 1.22 -24.39 6.72
C LEU A 9 0.44 -25.07 5.61
N ASP A 10 -0.25 -26.14 5.93
CA ASP A 10 -1.08 -26.82 4.96
C ASP A 10 -2.01 -25.74 4.41
N LEU A 11 -2.02 -25.56 3.09
CA LEU A 11 -2.92 -24.62 2.42
C LEU A 11 -4.36 -24.79 2.91
N GLN A 12 -4.73 -26.03 3.21
CA GLN A 12 -6.03 -26.37 3.75
C GLN A 12 -6.22 -25.77 5.15
N THR A 13 -5.26 -25.90 6.06
CA THR A 13 -5.30 -25.28 7.39
C THR A 13 -5.33 -23.75 7.28
N PHE A 14 -4.59 -23.18 6.35
CA PHE A 14 -4.60 -21.74 6.09
C PHE A 14 -6.00 -21.26 5.63
N PHE A 15 -6.63 -21.95 4.68
CA PHE A 15 -7.98 -21.62 4.22
C PHE A 15 -9.04 -21.92 5.29
N GLU A 16 -8.85 -22.97 6.11
CA GLU A 16 -9.74 -23.26 7.24
C GLU A 16 -9.66 -22.19 8.32
N ASP A 17 -8.46 -21.67 8.62
CA ASP A 17 -8.29 -20.59 9.58
C ASP A 17 -8.80 -19.26 9.02
N MET A 18 -8.66 -19.02 7.72
CA MET A 18 -9.32 -17.90 7.04
C MET A 18 -10.86 -18.00 7.16
N ASN A 19 -11.43 -19.17 6.91
CA ASN A 19 -12.86 -19.40 7.02
C ASN A 19 -13.36 -19.29 8.46
N LYS A 20 -12.58 -19.72 9.46
CA LYS A 20 -12.88 -19.53 10.88
C LYS A 20 -12.83 -18.05 11.27
N ALA A 21 -11.87 -17.32 10.74
CA ALA A 21 -11.76 -15.86 10.93
C ALA A 21 -12.97 -15.13 10.32
N ASP A 22 -13.45 -15.55 9.15
CA ASP A 22 -14.68 -15.05 8.52
C ASP A 22 -15.94 -15.40 9.33
N GLY A 23 -15.95 -16.56 10.02
CA GLY A 23 -17.03 -16.96 10.94
C GLY A 23 -17.23 -16.01 12.14
N ASN A 24 -16.21 -15.29 12.56
CA ASN A 24 -16.23 -14.25 13.60
C ASN A 24 -16.60 -12.85 13.08
N LYS A 25 -17.22 -12.75 11.98
CA LYS A 25 -17.98 -11.68 11.26
C LYS A 25 -17.80 -10.19 11.63
N LYS A 26 -16.93 -9.81 12.52
CA LYS A 26 -16.75 -8.40 12.91
C LYS A 26 -15.57 -7.69 12.23
N HIS A 27 -14.61 -8.43 11.64
CA HIS A 27 -13.33 -7.84 11.31
C HIS A 27 -12.79 -8.13 9.91
N LEU A 28 -13.37 -9.07 9.17
CA LEU A 28 -12.96 -9.42 7.82
C LEU A 28 -14.18 -9.56 6.91
N ASN A 29 -14.83 -8.45 6.59
CA ASN A 29 -15.77 -8.42 5.48
C ASN A 29 -15.01 -8.45 4.14
N PHE A 30 -14.12 -9.41 3.95
CA PHE A 30 -13.55 -9.70 2.63
C PHE A 30 -14.65 -10.27 1.73
N ARG A 31 -15.66 -9.49 1.47
CA ARG A 31 -16.70 -9.83 0.52
C ARG A 31 -16.22 -9.43 -0.84
N PHE A 32 -15.79 -10.41 -1.60
CA PHE A 32 -15.62 -10.35 -3.05
C PHE A 32 -16.92 -9.94 -3.79
N GLY A 33 -17.63 -8.94 -3.36
CA GLY A 33 -18.94 -8.67 -3.92
C GLY A 33 -19.28 -7.21 -4.18
N ASN A 34 -18.65 -6.28 -3.49
CA ASN A 34 -18.93 -4.84 -3.62
C ASN A 34 -17.63 -4.03 -3.67
N SER A 35 -16.70 -4.47 -4.49
CA SER A 35 -15.43 -3.78 -4.70
C SER A 35 -15.66 -2.34 -5.16
N ARG A 36 -15.09 -1.37 -4.44
CA ARG A 36 -15.02 0.04 -4.84
C ARG A 36 -13.71 0.39 -5.52
N GLY A 37 -12.86 -0.57 -5.76
CA GLY A 37 -11.57 -0.48 -6.39
C GLY A 37 -11.06 -1.87 -6.74
N THR A 38 -9.96 -1.96 -7.48
CA THR A 38 -9.43 -3.21 -8.01
C THR A 38 -8.51 -3.95 -7.06
N ASN A 39 -8.14 -3.35 -5.93
CA ASN A 39 -7.19 -3.90 -4.98
C ASN A 39 -7.70 -3.76 -3.53
N GLU A 40 -7.60 -4.86 -2.78
CA GLU A 40 -7.94 -4.92 -1.36
C GLU A 40 -6.68 -4.87 -0.51
N ALA A 41 -6.16 -3.66 -0.29
CA ALA A 41 -4.92 -3.46 0.48
C ALA A 41 -5.03 -3.98 1.93
N GLY A 42 -6.22 -3.94 2.52
CA GLY A 42 -6.49 -4.50 3.84
C GLY A 42 -6.30 -6.00 3.89
N ALA A 43 -6.84 -6.73 2.89
CA ALA A 43 -6.68 -8.18 2.77
C ALA A 43 -5.21 -8.57 2.69
N VAL A 44 -4.45 -7.92 1.80
CA VAL A 44 -3.02 -8.20 1.65
C VAL A 44 -2.27 -7.95 2.95
N SER A 45 -2.58 -6.87 3.66
CA SER A 45 -1.96 -6.55 4.95
C SER A 45 -2.25 -7.61 6.01
N VAL A 46 -3.47 -8.15 6.06
CA VAL A 46 -3.82 -9.26 6.96
C VAL A 46 -2.95 -10.48 6.67
N PHE A 47 -2.81 -10.88 5.42
CA PHE A 47 -1.98 -12.03 5.05
C PHE A 47 -0.51 -11.85 5.40
N LEU A 48 0.02 -10.64 5.26
CA LEU A 48 1.44 -10.39 5.46
C LEU A 48 1.80 -10.09 6.92
N ILE A 49 0.91 -9.51 7.68
CA ILE A 49 1.17 -9.10 9.06
C ILE A 49 0.33 -9.90 10.05
N GLY A 50 -0.93 -10.14 9.77
CA GLY A 50 -1.84 -10.83 10.68
C GLY A 50 -1.45 -12.28 10.94
N PHE A 51 -0.90 -12.98 9.94
CA PHE A 51 -0.44 -14.37 10.04
C PHE A 51 1.05 -14.52 10.31
N ARG A 52 1.77 -13.44 10.60
CA ARG A 52 3.22 -13.47 10.81
C ARG A 52 3.63 -12.86 12.13
N ASN A 53 4.70 -13.41 12.68
CA ASN A 53 5.47 -12.77 13.73
C ASN A 53 6.32 -11.62 13.16
N PRO A 54 6.89 -10.74 14.01
CA PRO A 54 7.76 -9.66 13.55
C PRO A 54 8.98 -10.12 12.74
N ASP A 55 9.45 -11.36 12.92
CA ASP A 55 10.56 -11.99 12.20
C ASP A 55 10.13 -12.67 10.89
N LEU A 56 8.87 -12.51 10.48
CA LEU A 56 8.25 -13.13 9.30
C LEU A 56 7.94 -14.63 9.44
N SER A 57 8.23 -15.28 10.54
CA SER A 57 7.75 -16.64 10.78
C SER A 57 6.22 -16.69 10.82
N LEU A 58 5.64 -17.77 10.32
CA LEU A 58 4.19 -17.93 10.29
C LEU A 58 3.64 -18.22 11.68
N LYS A 59 2.51 -17.65 12.00
CA LYS A 59 1.73 -17.96 13.21
C LYS A 59 0.81 -19.14 12.95
N THR A 60 0.49 -19.87 14.02
CA THR A 60 -0.55 -20.91 14.02
C THR A 60 -1.96 -20.35 14.08
N SER A 61 -2.10 -19.08 14.44
CA SER A 61 -3.38 -18.35 14.49
C SER A 61 -3.16 -16.92 14.00
N TRP A 62 -4.17 -16.34 13.40
CA TRP A 62 -4.09 -14.97 12.93
C TRP A 62 -4.28 -13.95 14.07
N THR A 63 -3.76 -12.75 13.86
CA THR A 63 -3.96 -11.60 14.76
C THR A 63 -4.92 -10.62 14.09
N ASP A 64 -5.97 -10.24 14.80
CA ASP A 64 -6.86 -9.16 14.37
C ASP A 64 -6.06 -7.85 14.32
N LEU A 65 -5.98 -7.27 13.13
CA LEU A 65 -5.25 -6.02 12.89
C LEU A 65 -6.11 -4.78 13.20
N GLY A 66 -7.36 -4.97 13.61
CA GLY A 66 -8.27 -3.88 13.93
C GLY A 66 -8.61 -2.99 12.73
N LEU A 67 -8.66 -3.53 11.52
CA LEU A 67 -9.09 -2.78 10.34
C LEU A 67 -10.60 -2.55 10.37
N ASN A 68 -11.04 -1.34 10.05
CA ASN A 68 -12.45 -0.96 10.01
C ASN A 68 -13.03 -0.92 8.59
N ASP A 69 -12.20 -1.07 7.58
CA ASP A 69 -12.61 -1.08 6.17
C ASP A 69 -11.69 -2.02 5.38
N GLU A 70 -12.17 -2.52 4.26
CA GLU A 70 -11.46 -3.39 3.32
C GLU A 70 -10.33 -2.66 2.58
N LEU A 71 -10.32 -1.33 2.64
CA LEU A 71 -9.28 -0.47 2.08
C LEU A 71 -9.12 -0.63 0.56
N HIS A 72 -10.24 -0.74 -0.15
CA HIS A 72 -10.23 -0.79 -1.61
C HIS A 72 -9.57 0.43 -2.23
N GLU A 73 -8.73 0.21 -3.22
CA GLU A 73 -8.08 1.28 -3.98
C GLU A 73 -7.71 0.81 -5.38
N ASP A 74 -7.46 1.77 -6.25
CA ASP A 74 -6.92 1.50 -7.58
C ASP A 74 -5.39 1.56 -7.55
N PRO A 75 -4.69 0.71 -8.33
CA PRO A 75 -3.24 0.77 -8.46
C PRO A 75 -2.80 2.14 -8.97
N PRO A 76 -1.87 2.82 -8.28
CA PRO A 76 -1.36 4.11 -8.73
C PRO A 76 -0.44 3.94 -9.94
N ALA A 77 -0.27 5.01 -10.71
CA ALA A 77 0.67 5.04 -11.82
C ALA A 77 2.12 4.93 -11.31
N TRP A 78 2.83 3.88 -11.71
CA TRP A 78 4.18 3.56 -11.21
C TRP A 78 5.21 4.63 -11.52
N TRP A 79 5.11 5.32 -12.66
CA TRP A 79 6.03 6.43 -13.02
C TRP A 79 5.96 7.63 -12.07
N LEU A 80 4.97 7.68 -11.18
CA LEU A 80 4.89 8.71 -10.15
C LEU A 80 5.71 8.37 -8.90
N LEU A 81 6.13 7.12 -8.71
CA LEU A 81 6.87 6.69 -7.51
C LEU A 81 8.11 7.53 -7.27
N LYS A 82 8.89 7.82 -8.31
CA LYS A 82 10.13 8.62 -8.22
C LYS A 82 9.95 10.06 -7.70
N LYS A 83 8.71 10.57 -7.72
CA LYS A 83 8.38 11.92 -7.24
C LYS A 83 7.92 11.92 -5.78
N LYS A 84 7.60 10.76 -5.21
CA LYS A 84 6.97 10.64 -3.89
C LYS A 84 8.01 10.38 -2.81
N LYS A 85 7.77 10.98 -1.63
CA LYS A 85 8.47 10.63 -0.38
C LYS A 85 7.74 9.56 0.41
N SER A 86 6.41 9.54 0.29
CA SER A 86 5.55 8.53 0.92
C SER A 86 4.61 7.91 -0.09
N ILE A 87 4.21 6.68 0.15
CA ILE A 87 3.24 5.91 -0.65
C ILE A 87 2.00 5.59 0.17
N TYR A 88 1.04 4.98 -0.51
CA TYR A 88 -0.35 4.80 -0.10
C TYR A 88 -1.14 6.10 -0.02
N ALA A 89 -2.47 6.01 -0.12
CA ALA A 89 -3.36 7.17 -0.07
C ALA A 89 -3.24 7.97 1.23
N THR A 90 -2.87 7.30 2.31
CA THR A 90 -2.66 7.91 3.65
C THR A 90 -1.25 8.44 3.86
N GLY A 91 -0.32 8.20 2.94
CA GLY A 91 1.09 8.53 3.11
C GLY A 91 1.81 7.67 4.18
N GLY A 92 1.26 6.48 4.47
CA GLY A 92 1.64 5.66 5.61
C GLY A 92 2.94 4.87 5.47
N ALA A 93 3.64 4.92 4.32
CA ALA A 93 4.91 4.24 4.16
C ALA A 93 5.92 5.09 3.37
N ASP A 94 7.21 4.83 3.54
CA ASP A 94 8.28 5.49 2.80
C ASP A 94 8.33 4.97 1.36
N ALA A 95 8.27 5.87 0.39
CA ALA A 95 8.35 5.51 -1.03
C ALA A 95 9.74 4.96 -1.44
N ARG A 96 10.77 5.18 -0.62
CA ARG A 96 12.13 4.67 -0.83
C ARG A 96 12.33 3.27 -0.27
N SER A 97 11.42 2.80 0.59
CA SER A 97 11.52 1.50 1.24
C SER A 97 11.23 0.38 0.26
N VAL A 98 12.20 -0.48 0.04
CA VAL A 98 12.05 -1.72 -0.72
C VAL A 98 11.03 -2.63 -0.04
N ARG A 99 11.07 -2.73 1.29
CA ARG A 99 10.17 -3.59 2.07
C ARG A 99 8.73 -3.16 2.00
N SER A 100 8.46 -1.85 1.94
CA SER A 100 7.11 -1.32 1.74
C SER A 100 6.51 -1.71 0.38
N VAL A 101 7.34 -1.86 -0.65
CA VAL A 101 6.91 -2.36 -1.96
C VAL A 101 6.75 -3.89 -1.94
N MET A 102 7.63 -4.60 -1.24
CA MET A 102 7.62 -6.07 -1.17
C MET A 102 6.33 -6.62 -0.59
N GLN A 103 5.73 -5.97 0.39
CA GLN A 103 4.56 -6.50 1.10
C GLN A 103 3.37 -6.82 0.19
N PHE A 104 3.23 -6.13 -0.94
CA PHE A 104 2.12 -6.33 -1.88
C PHE A 104 2.46 -7.24 -3.07
N MET A 105 3.72 -7.62 -3.22
CA MET A 105 4.20 -8.39 -4.36
C MET A 105 4.56 -9.83 -4.00
N MET A 106 4.58 -10.17 -2.71
CA MET A 106 5.01 -11.48 -2.23
C MET A 106 3.82 -12.34 -1.83
N SER A 107 3.94 -13.65 -2.04
CA SER A 107 2.92 -14.60 -1.57
C SER A 107 2.84 -14.59 -0.04
N PRO A 108 1.64 -14.53 0.53
CA PRO A 108 1.44 -14.59 1.98
C PRO A 108 1.95 -15.88 2.63
N LEU A 109 2.18 -16.93 1.85
CA LEU A 109 2.66 -18.23 2.34
C LEU A 109 4.20 -18.32 2.44
N HIS A 110 4.94 -17.34 1.93
CA HIS A 110 6.39 -17.34 1.99
C HIS A 110 6.91 -17.11 3.41
N GLY A 111 7.91 -17.88 3.83
CA GLY A 111 8.59 -17.72 5.12
C GLY A 111 9.73 -16.70 5.10
N PRO A 112 10.43 -16.52 6.25
CA PRO A 112 11.51 -15.53 6.42
C PRO A 112 12.60 -15.63 5.37
N ASP A 113 13.05 -16.85 5.07
CA ASP A 113 14.13 -17.10 4.11
C ASP A 113 13.80 -16.57 2.71
N HIS A 114 12.54 -16.72 2.30
CA HIS A 114 12.10 -16.20 1.02
C HIS A 114 12.16 -14.66 1.00
N PHE A 115 11.70 -13.99 2.05
CA PHE A 115 11.77 -12.53 2.14
C PHE A 115 13.21 -12.03 2.14
N ASN A 116 14.08 -12.63 2.96
CA ASN A 116 15.48 -12.25 3.06
C ASN A 116 16.25 -12.46 1.75
N THR A 117 15.99 -13.55 1.03
CA THR A 117 16.65 -13.83 -0.26
C THR A 117 16.08 -12.98 -1.40
N THR A 118 14.82 -12.58 -1.30
CA THR A 118 14.14 -11.83 -2.36
C THR A 118 14.33 -10.32 -2.22
N GLU A 119 14.70 -9.80 -1.04
CA GLU A 119 14.87 -8.37 -0.79
C GLU A 119 15.83 -7.71 -1.80
N LYS A 120 16.94 -8.35 -2.12
CA LYS A 120 17.90 -7.85 -3.13
C LYS A 120 17.26 -7.73 -4.51
N LYS A 121 16.46 -8.70 -4.92
CA LYS A 121 15.74 -8.66 -6.20
C LYS A 121 14.68 -7.56 -6.22
N PHE A 122 14.06 -7.28 -5.09
CA PHE A 122 13.12 -6.17 -4.99
C PHE A 122 13.79 -4.80 -5.04
N ALA A 123 15.05 -4.68 -4.63
CA ALA A 123 15.82 -3.47 -4.85
C ALA A 123 16.03 -3.20 -6.35
N GLU A 124 16.30 -4.23 -7.14
CA GLU A 124 16.39 -4.14 -8.60
C GLU A 124 15.02 -3.80 -9.23
N LEU A 125 13.94 -4.44 -8.75
CA LEU A 125 12.58 -4.13 -9.18
C LEU A 125 12.20 -2.69 -8.85
N GLN A 126 12.53 -2.19 -7.67
CA GLN A 126 12.31 -0.80 -7.29
C GLN A 126 13.09 0.16 -8.22
N ALA A 127 14.36 -0.15 -8.50
CA ALA A 127 15.15 0.63 -9.45
C ALA A 127 14.49 0.67 -10.84
N PHE A 128 13.96 -0.47 -11.31
CA PHE A 128 13.17 -0.53 -12.55
C PHE A 128 11.93 0.37 -12.46
N MET A 129 11.13 0.25 -11.38
CA MET A 129 9.93 1.09 -11.20
C MET A 129 10.27 2.59 -11.22
N LEU A 130 11.40 2.99 -10.60
CA LEU A 130 11.86 4.37 -10.60
C LEU A 130 12.31 4.86 -11.98
N SER A 131 12.71 3.96 -12.88
CA SER A 131 13.11 4.28 -14.26
C SER A 131 11.92 4.48 -15.19
N ILE A 132 10.73 4.01 -14.85
CA ILE A 132 9.54 4.07 -15.70
C ILE A 132 9.16 5.51 -16.01
N GLN A 133 8.91 5.79 -17.28
CA GLN A 133 8.41 7.08 -17.74
C GLN A 133 6.92 6.99 -18.06
N PRO A 134 6.18 8.09 -17.93
CA PRO A 134 4.78 8.11 -18.35
C PRO A 134 4.69 7.84 -19.86
N PRO A 135 3.72 7.04 -20.31
CA PRO A 135 3.49 6.85 -21.75
C PRO A 135 3.08 8.16 -22.42
N ALA A 136 3.43 8.32 -23.68
CA ALA A 136 2.93 9.42 -24.46
C ALA A 136 1.39 9.30 -24.62
N TYR A 137 0.69 10.44 -24.59
CA TYR A 137 -0.74 10.46 -24.82
C TYR A 137 -1.03 10.03 -26.27
N PRO A 138 -1.84 8.98 -26.48
CA PRO A 138 -1.94 8.33 -27.81
C PRO A 138 -2.89 9.02 -28.79
N PHE A 139 -3.64 10.03 -28.33
CA PHE A 139 -4.65 10.69 -29.16
C PHE A 139 -4.22 12.12 -29.54
N ALA A 140 -4.90 12.69 -30.55
CA ALA A 140 -4.71 14.09 -30.92
C ALA A 140 -5.06 15.04 -29.75
N ILE A 141 -4.22 16.04 -29.53
CA ILE A 141 -4.41 17.01 -28.46
C ILE A 141 -5.02 18.28 -29.05
N ASN A 142 -6.14 18.73 -28.49
CA ASN A 142 -6.64 20.07 -28.74
C ASN A 142 -5.80 21.05 -27.88
N HIS A 143 -4.84 21.71 -28.51
CA HIS A 143 -3.89 22.59 -27.82
C HIS A 143 -4.56 23.80 -27.15
N SER A 144 -5.67 24.31 -27.69
CA SER A 144 -6.42 25.41 -27.08
C SER A 144 -7.07 24.97 -25.76
N LEU A 145 -7.76 23.83 -25.76
CA LEU A 145 -8.35 23.28 -24.54
C LEU A 145 -7.28 22.87 -23.52
N ALA A 146 -6.18 22.31 -23.99
CA ALA A 146 -5.07 21.93 -23.12
C ALA A 146 -4.46 23.16 -22.40
N ALA A 147 -4.31 24.29 -23.10
CA ALA A 147 -3.83 25.53 -22.51
C ALA A 147 -4.83 26.10 -21.46
N GLN A 148 -6.11 26.06 -21.74
CA GLN A 148 -7.16 26.45 -20.78
C GLN A 148 -7.14 25.52 -19.55
N GLY A 149 -7.06 24.20 -19.77
CA GLY A 149 -6.97 23.19 -18.73
C GLY A 149 -5.72 23.36 -17.85
N LYS A 150 -4.59 23.73 -18.44
CA LYS A 150 -3.36 24.06 -17.71
C LYS A 150 -3.59 25.22 -16.76
N GLY A 151 -4.19 26.30 -17.21
CA GLY A 151 -4.49 27.45 -16.37
C GLY A 151 -5.43 27.09 -15.21
N LEU A 152 -6.48 26.30 -15.48
CA LEU A 152 -7.39 25.81 -14.44
C LEU A 152 -6.66 24.94 -13.42
N PHE A 153 -5.80 24.02 -13.88
CA PHE A 153 -5.02 23.15 -13.00
C PHE A 153 -4.04 23.95 -12.13
N GLU A 154 -3.32 24.89 -12.71
CA GLU A 154 -2.35 25.72 -11.98
C GLU A 154 -3.01 26.54 -10.90
N ASN A 155 -4.19 27.08 -11.15
CA ASN A 155 -4.92 27.90 -10.19
C ASN A 155 -5.62 27.09 -9.08
N ASN A 156 -6.08 25.88 -9.36
CA ASN A 156 -6.95 25.15 -8.43
C ASN A 156 -6.30 23.89 -7.86
N CYS A 157 -5.38 23.24 -8.57
CA CYS A 157 -4.90 21.90 -8.24
C CYS A 157 -3.41 21.83 -7.91
N SER A 158 -2.59 22.68 -8.51
CA SER A 158 -1.12 22.65 -8.43
C SER A 158 -0.60 22.78 -7.01
N LYS A 159 -1.31 23.47 -6.13
CA LYS A 159 -0.97 23.65 -4.72
C LYS A 159 -0.77 22.31 -3.98
N CYS A 160 -1.53 21.29 -4.36
CA CYS A 160 -1.46 19.94 -3.78
C CYS A 160 -0.78 18.93 -4.73
N HIS A 161 -1.02 19.06 -6.04
CA HIS A 161 -0.57 18.10 -7.05
C HIS A 161 0.74 18.46 -7.73
N GLY A 162 1.27 19.66 -7.48
CA GLY A 162 2.51 20.14 -8.09
C GLY A 162 2.33 20.67 -9.50
N THR A 163 3.44 20.89 -10.19
CA THR A 163 3.49 21.41 -11.54
C THR A 163 4.10 20.42 -12.51
N TYR A 164 3.86 20.60 -13.80
CA TYR A 164 4.37 19.74 -14.88
C TYR A 164 5.25 20.54 -15.84
N GLY A 165 5.98 19.83 -16.71
CA GLY A 165 6.93 20.40 -17.65
C GLY A 165 8.36 20.41 -17.10
N ASP A 166 9.25 21.18 -17.74
CA ASP A 166 10.69 21.15 -17.48
C ASP A 166 11.09 21.56 -16.05
N LYS A 167 10.30 22.45 -15.46
CA LYS A 167 10.44 22.90 -14.07
C LYS A 167 9.35 22.31 -13.15
N SER A 168 9.07 21.03 -13.35
CA SER A 168 8.04 20.33 -12.56
C SER A 168 8.39 20.28 -11.08
N SER A 169 7.38 20.42 -10.25
CA SER A 169 7.49 20.27 -8.79
C SER A 169 6.46 19.23 -8.28
N TYR A 170 6.79 18.59 -7.19
CA TYR A 170 5.84 17.74 -6.46
C TYR A 170 5.95 18.05 -4.97
N PRO A 171 4.90 18.62 -4.34
CA PRO A 171 5.00 19.18 -2.99
C PRO A 171 5.27 18.16 -1.90
N ASN A 172 4.93 16.88 -2.10
CA ASN A 172 5.07 15.82 -1.08
C ASN A 172 4.41 16.21 0.27
N LYS A 173 3.23 16.79 0.22
CA LYS A 173 2.48 17.23 1.40
C LYS A 173 1.44 16.19 1.77
N ILE A 174 1.29 15.97 3.07
CA ILE A 174 0.13 15.27 3.64
C ILE A 174 -0.94 16.33 3.90
N ILE A 175 -2.09 16.16 3.25
CA ILE A 175 -3.17 17.15 3.30
C ILE A 175 -4.20 16.70 4.33
N PRO A 176 -4.54 17.54 5.33
CA PRO A 176 -5.55 17.20 6.33
C PRO A 176 -6.90 16.88 5.69
N LEU A 177 -7.61 15.87 6.21
CA LEU A 177 -8.91 15.45 5.69
C LEU A 177 -9.92 16.59 5.55
N LYS A 178 -9.95 17.50 6.51
CA LYS A 178 -10.84 18.68 6.48
C LYS A 178 -10.59 19.60 5.28
N VAL A 179 -9.38 19.58 4.71
CA VAL A 179 -9.01 20.37 3.53
C VAL A 179 -9.38 19.62 2.26
N ILE A 180 -9.23 18.29 2.25
CA ILE A 180 -9.60 17.44 1.11
C ILE A 180 -11.11 17.42 0.94
N GLY A 181 -11.87 17.24 2.02
CA GLY A 181 -13.34 17.26 2.03
C GLY A 181 -14.01 16.07 1.32
N THR A 182 -13.29 14.98 1.07
CA THR A 182 -13.82 13.77 0.45
C THR A 182 -14.21 12.71 1.48
N ASP A 183 -14.65 11.53 1.03
CA ASP A 183 -14.98 10.38 1.88
C ASP A 183 -13.80 10.03 2.80
N THR A 184 -14.09 9.82 4.07
CA THR A 184 -13.09 9.57 5.12
C THR A 184 -12.88 8.09 5.42
N LYS A 185 -13.63 7.18 4.80
CA LYS A 185 -13.56 5.73 5.07
C LYS A 185 -12.16 5.18 4.95
N ARG A 186 -11.47 5.52 3.86
CA ARG A 186 -10.11 5.08 3.61
C ARG A 186 -9.15 5.45 4.75
N PHE A 187 -9.31 6.64 5.32
CA PHE A 187 -8.47 7.10 6.42
C PHE A 187 -8.82 6.40 7.74
N PHE A 188 -10.11 6.32 8.09
CA PHE A 188 -10.54 5.71 9.33
C PHE A 188 -10.56 4.17 9.28
N GLY A 189 -10.47 3.58 8.10
CA GLY A 189 -10.32 2.14 7.91
C GLY A 189 -9.01 1.60 8.50
N ILE A 190 -7.94 2.40 8.44
CA ILE A 190 -6.65 2.09 9.05
C ILE A 190 -6.67 2.59 10.49
N THR A 191 -6.52 1.68 11.45
CA THR A 191 -6.61 1.98 12.89
C THR A 191 -5.22 2.17 13.50
N LYS A 192 -5.18 2.67 14.74
CA LYS A 192 -3.93 2.73 15.52
C LYS A 192 -3.38 1.33 15.82
N ASP A 193 -4.25 0.34 15.98
CA ASP A 193 -3.85 -1.04 16.20
C ASP A 193 -3.13 -1.60 15.00
N PHE A 194 -3.68 -1.38 13.79
CA PHE A 194 -2.96 -1.70 12.56
C PHE A 194 -1.57 -1.05 12.51
N GLY A 195 -1.49 0.24 12.83
CA GLY A 195 -0.22 0.99 12.87
C GLY A 195 0.80 0.34 13.81
N ARG A 196 0.38 -0.08 15.00
CA ARG A 196 1.27 -0.78 15.96
C ARG A 196 1.77 -2.11 15.41
N PHE A 197 0.89 -2.92 14.83
CA PHE A 197 1.29 -4.19 14.22
C PHE A 197 2.24 -4.00 13.05
N TYR A 198 1.94 -3.05 12.17
CA TYR A 198 2.81 -2.74 11.04
C TYR A 198 4.19 -2.29 11.52
N ASN A 199 4.27 -1.36 12.47
CA ASN A 199 5.52 -0.86 13.01
C ASN A 199 6.36 -1.93 13.72
N SER A 200 5.74 -2.97 14.27
CA SER A 200 6.44 -4.12 14.84
C SER A 200 6.93 -5.11 13.79
N SER A 201 6.42 -5.07 12.57
CA SER A 201 6.71 -6.02 11.51
C SER A 201 8.06 -5.76 10.84
N TRP A 202 8.59 -6.77 10.18
CA TRP A 202 9.79 -6.67 9.34
C TRP A 202 9.66 -5.60 8.25
N PHE A 203 8.45 -5.41 7.70
CA PHE A 203 8.19 -4.47 6.61
C PHE A 203 8.43 -3.00 6.97
N SER A 204 8.36 -2.64 8.25
CA SER A 204 8.57 -1.27 8.72
C SER A 204 10.00 -0.99 9.19
N LYS A 205 10.84 -2.03 9.36
CA LYS A 205 12.13 -1.89 10.05
C LYS A 205 13.28 -1.36 9.20
N GLU A 206 13.09 -1.30 7.90
CA GLU A 206 14.07 -0.66 6.99
C GLU A 206 14.11 0.86 7.20
N VAL A 207 12.97 1.45 7.53
CA VAL A 207 12.79 2.85 7.89
C VAL A 207 11.99 2.93 9.18
N GLU A 208 12.46 3.69 10.13
CA GLU A 208 11.95 3.81 11.49
C GLU A 208 10.42 4.04 11.56
N GLY A 209 9.64 2.97 11.62
CA GLY A 209 8.23 2.97 11.97
C GLY A 209 7.31 4.02 11.32
N TRP A 210 7.11 3.95 10.01
CA TRP A 210 6.27 4.92 9.28
C TRP A 210 4.80 4.94 9.73
N PHE A 211 4.25 3.82 10.16
CA PHE A 211 2.96 3.78 10.83
C PHE A 211 3.12 4.02 12.32
N SER A 212 3.52 5.23 12.70
CA SER A 212 3.53 5.65 14.09
C SER A 212 2.11 5.79 14.63
N ASP A 213 1.97 5.86 15.96
CA ASP A 213 0.67 6.14 16.59
C ASP A 213 0.07 7.48 16.14
N ASP A 214 0.91 8.38 15.63
CA ASP A 214 0.53 9.70 15.15
C ASP A 214 0.15 9.75 13.67
N TYR A 215 0.18 8.64 12.94
CA TYR A 215 -0.04 8.66 11.50
C TYR A 215 -1.36 9.30 11.08
N LYS A 216 -2.38 9.27 11.93
CA LYS A 216 -3.66 9.96 11.70
C LYS A 216 -3.57 11.48 11.83
N ALA A 217 -2.52 12.00 12.42
CA ALA A 217 -2.28 13.44 12.56
C ALA A 217 -1.50 14.05 11.38
N ARG A 218 -1.00 13.21 10.46
CA ARG A 218 -0.20 13.63 9.30
C ARG A 218 -1.04 13.98 8.06
#